data_1e21b6c70cb0e2e2b21d38f953bef206
#
_entry.id   1e21b6c70cb0e2e2b21d38f953bef206
#
_cell.length_a   1.000
_cell.length_b   1.000
_cell.length_c   1.000
_cell.angle_alpha   90.00
_cell.angle_beta   90.00
_cell.angle_gamma   90.00
#
_symmetry.space_group_name_H-M   'P 1'
#
loop_
_entity.id
_entity.type
_entity.pdbx_description
1 polymer ?
#
loop_
_entity_poly.entity_id
_entity_poly.type
_entity_poly.pdbx_seq_one_letter_code
_entity_poly.pdbx_strand_id
1 'polypeptide(L)'
;KQEYIKEWFANYFLNYSDISFDFRDGKNEMTIHHSYLDNWKVTVVDTGYDTMTGGRIKRIQEYVGDEPFFMTYGDGVCDVDINKLLEFHLLHGKIATLTAVKQAQDKGILNIGGDNAVKAFREKNANDGAPINAGYMVLQPEIFNYLTDDTCVFEQAPLLKLVEEGQLMSYIHTGFWQCMDNMREKNKLEKLLFEGLSLRHISEPTRLRRISYA
;
A
#
# COMPACT_ATOMS: atom_id res chain seq x y z
N LYS A 1 -4.11 -16.36 -4.26
CA LYS A 1 -3.23 -16.51 -3.05
C LYS A 1 -3.94 -16.12 -1.73
N GLN A 2 -5.23 -15.86 -1.78
CA GLN A 2 -6.01 -15.47 -0.59
C GLN A 2 -5.94 -16.53 0.53
N GLU A 3 -5.89 -17.80 0.17
CA GLU A 3 -5.83 -18.92 1.11
C GLU A 3 -4.58 -18.84 2.01
N TYR A 4 -3.42 -18.54 1.42
CA TYR A 4 -2.17 -18.35 2.19
C TYR A 4 -2.26 -17.18 3.18
N ILE A 5 -2.91 -16.08 2.79
CA ILE A 5 -3.10 -14.91 3.67
C ILE A 5 -4.03 -15.29 4.83
N LYS A 6 -5.15 -15.96 4.53
CA LYS A 6 -6.09 -16.43 5.56
C LYS A 6 -5.45 -17.43 6.51
N GLU A 7 -4.69 -18.41 5.97
CA GLU A 7 -3.95 -19.39 6.76
C GLU A 7 -2.91 -18.73 7.67
N TRP A 8 -2.16 -17.74 7.16
CA TRP A 8 -1.18 -17.01 7.93
C TRP A 8 -1.83 -16.30 9.13
N PHE A 9 -2.95 -15.59 8.93
CA PHE A 9 -3.66 -14.93 10.01
C PHE A 9 -4.38 -15.91 10.94
N ALA A 10 -4.89 -17.02 10.43
CA ALA A 10 -5.50 -18.08 11.25
C ALA A 10 -4.48 -18.70 12.23
N ASN A 11 -3.22 -18.78 11.82
CA ASN A 11 -2.13 -19.33 12.63
C ASN A 11 -1.26 -18.23 13.29
N TYR A 12 -1.62 -16.95 13.18
CA TYR A 12 -0.82 -15.83 13.67
C TYR A 12 -0.47 -15.96 15.16
N PHE A 13 -1.47 -16.34 15.97
CA PHE A 13 -1.28 -16.51 17.42
C PHE A 13 -0.29 -17.63 17.77
N LEU A 14 -0.23 -18.71 16.98
CA LEU A 14 0.71 -19.80 17.19
C LEU A 14 2.17 -19.35 16.98
N ASN A 15 2.40 -18.46 16.03
CA ASN A 15 3.74 -17.99 15.67
C ASN A 15 4.28 -16.91 16.62
N TYR A 16 3.37 -16.22 17.34
CA TYR A 16 3.71 -15.08 18.21
C TYR A 16 3.32 -15.31 19.67
N SER A 17 3.21 -16.59 20.08
CA SER A 17 2.91 -16.96 21.47
C SER A 17 3.79 -18.11 21.94
N ASP A 18 4.07 -18.14 23.24
CA ASP A 18 4.70 -19.31 23.86
C ASP A 18 3.61 -20.34 24.17
N ILE A 19 3.70 -21.52 23.59
CA ILE A 19 2.64 -22.55 23.62
C ILE A 19 3.20 -23.89 24.09
N SER A 20 2.46 -24.55 24.99
CA SER A 20 2.65 -25.95 25.31
C SER A 20 1.56 -26.81 24.70
N PHE A 21 1.93 -27.91 24.08
CA PHE A 21 1.02 -28.96 23.63
C PHE A 21 1.16 -30.18 24.51
N ASP A 22 0.10 -30.66 25.12
CA ASP A 22 0.09 -31.88 25.95
C ASP A 22 -0.63 -33.01 25.21
N PHE A 23 0.14 -34.00 24.79
CA PHE A 23 -0.34 -35.20 24.12
C PHE A 23 -0.32 -36.47 25.01
N ARG A 24 0.02 -36.32 26.30
CA ARG A 24 0.08 -37.46 27.23
C ARG A 24 -1.31 -38.05 27.47
N ASP A 25 -1.35 -39.35 27.63
CA ASP A 25 -2.56 -40.11 27.91
C ASP A 25 -3.71 -39.89 26.90
N GLY A 26 -3.33 -39.65 25.62
CA GLY A 26 -4.28 -39.43 24.54
C GLY A 26 -4.97 -38.04 24.58
N LYS A 27 -4.47 -37.11 25.37
CA LYS A 27 -4.93 -35.72 25.40
C LYS A 27 -4.50 -34.99 24.12
N ASN A 28 -5.17 -33.91 23.83
CA ASN A 28 -4.81 -32.94 22.80
C ASN A 28 -5.14 -31.54 23.33
N GLU A 29 -4.35 -31.13 24.32
CA GLU A 29 -4.54 -29.86 25.02
C GLU A 29 -3.47 -28.84 24.61
N MET A 30 -3.89 -27.58 24.43
CA MET A 30 -2.99 -26.46 24.12
C MET A 30 -3.10 -25.42 25.21
N THR A 31 -1.96 -24.99 25.74
CA THR A 31 -1.87 -23.91 26.73
C THR A 31 -1.01 -22.78 26.19
N ILE A 32 -1.57 -21.58 26.13
CA ILE A 32 -0.86 -20.35 25.75
C ILE A 32 -0.31 -19.73 27.02
N HIS A 33 1.00 -19.48 27.09
CA HIS A 33 1.69 -18.88 28.25
C HIS A 33 1.85 -17.39 28.10
N HIS A 34 2.52 -16.94 27.04
CA HIS A 34 2.74 -15.53 26.69
C HIS A 34 2.32 -15.30 25.27
N SER A 35 1.73 -14.15 25.02
CA SER A 35 1.29 -13.74 23.70
C SER A 35 1.86 -12.35 23.39
N TYR A 36 2.55 -12.25 22.25
CA TYR A 36 3.14 -11.00 21.72
C TYR A 36 2.33 -10.49 20.52
N LEU A 37 1.03 -10.71 20.58
CA LEU A 37 0.13 -10.32 19.48
C LEU A 37 -0.06 -8.81 19.44
N ASP A 38 0.00 -8.28 18.25
CA ASP A 38 -0.42 -6.91 17.99
C ASP A 38 -1.94 -6.76 18.15
N ASN A 39 -2.35 -5.58 18.58
CA ASN A 39 -3.77 -5.28 18.81
C ASN A 39 -4.47 -4.90 17.50
N TRP A 40 -4.53 -5.83 16.54
CA TRP A 40 -5.16 -5.64 15.24
C TRP A 40 -6.52 -6.33 15.16
N LYS A 41 -7.40 -5.72 14.38
CA LYS A 41 -8.54 -6.42 13.78
C LYS A 41 -8.28 -6.52 12.29
N VAL A 42 -8.09 -7.73 11.78
CA VAL A 42 -7.83 -8.00 10.37
C VAL A 42 -9.04 -8.67 9.75
N THR A 43 -9.50 -8.13 8.61
CA THR A 43 -10.55 -8.72 7.79
C THR A 43 -9.98 -9.06 6.43
N VAL A 44 -9.98 -10.34 6.06
CA VAL A 44 -9.49 -10.81 4.75
C VAL A 44 -10.71 -11.13 3.89
N VAL A 45 -10.96 -10.28 2.90
CA VAL A 45 -12.12 -10.36 2.01
C VAL A 45 -11.76 -11.02 0.70
N ASP A 46 -12.58 -11.94 0.22
CA ASP A 46 -12.49 -12.45 -1.14
C ASP A 46 -13.13 -11.45 -2.11
N THR A 47 -12.29 -10.73 -2.81
CA THR A 47 -12.73 -9.74 -3.79
C THR A 47 -12.86 -10.28 -5.21
N GLY A 48 -12.69 -11.59 -5.41
CA GLY A 48 -12.79 -12.26 -6.72
C GLY A 48 -11.47 -12.30 -7.49
N TYR A 49 -11.32 -13.30 -8.33
CA TYR A 49 -10.06 -13.54 -9.07
C TYR A 49 -9.83 -12.49 -10.17
N ASP A 50 -10.85 -12.23 -10.98
CA ASP A 50 -10.77 -11.34 -12.16
C ASP A 50 -11.18 -9.89 -11.88
N THR A 51 -11.44 -9.56 -10.62
CA THR A 51 -11.86 -8.21 -10.22
C THR A 51 -10.70 -7.24 -10.30
N MET A 52 -10.92 -6.10 -10.97
CA MET A 52 -9.94 -5.02 -11.09
C MET A 52 -9.86 -4.16 -9.81
N THR A 53 -8.88 -3.27 -9.73
CA THR A 53 -8.55 -2.51 -8.51
C THR A 53 -9.75 -1.73 -7.94
N GLY A 54 -10.49 -1.01 -8.76
CA GLY A 54 -11.69 -0.28 -8.34
C GLY A 54 -12.82 -1.20 -7.87
N GLY A 55 -13.03 -2.33 -8.56
CA GLY A 55 -14.00 -3.34 -8.16
C GLY A 55 -13.67 -3.96 -6.80
N ARG A 56 -12.37 -4.21 -6.51
CA ARG A 56 -11.94 -4.71 -5.19
C ARG A 56 -12.23 -3.71 -4.09
N ILE A 57 -11.93 -2.45 -4.32
CA ILE A 57 -12.26 -1.37 -3.36
C ILE A 57 -13.77 -1.31 -3.13
N LYS A 58 -14.58 -1.40 -4.18
CA LYS A 58 -16.03 -1.38 -4.05
C LYS A 58 -16.57 -2.53 -3.21
N ARG A 59 -16.03 -3.74 -3.39
CA ARG A 59 -16.47 -4.94 -2.66
C ARG A 59 -16.18 -4.91 -1.16
N ILE A 60 -15.25 -4.06 -0.71
CA ILE A 60 -14.93 -3.91 0.71
C ILE A 60 -15.67 -2.76 1.38
N GLN A 61 -16.58 -2.07 0.68
CA GLN A 61 -17.30 -0.88 1.19
C GLN A 61 -17.96 -1.13 2.55
N GLU A 62 -18.61 -2.27 2.75
CA GLU A 62 -19.27 -2.63 4.01
C GLU A 62 -18.33 -2.73 5.22
N TYR A 63 -17.02 -2.97 4.98
CA TYR A 63 -16.01 -3.09 6.03
C TYR A 63 -15.31 -1.77 6.34
N VAL A 64 -15.40 -0.77 5.45
CA VAL A 64 -14.71 0.51 5.59
C VAL A 64 -15.50 1.48 6.48
N GLY A 65 -16.84 1.52 6.35
CA GLY A 65 -17.71 2.45 7.09
C GLY A 65 -17.69 3.87 6.52
N ASP A 66 -18.05 4.86 7.37
CA ASP A 66 -18.38 6.22 6.96
C ASP A 66 -17.28 7.24 7.33
N GLU A 67 -16.09 6.79 7.67
CA GLU A 67 -14.95 7.65 8.00
C GLU A 67 -13.87 7.61 6.90
N PRO A 68 -13.03 8.65 6.76
CA PRO A 68 -11.86 8.59 5.88
C PRO A 68 -10.99 7.38 6.19
N PHE A 69 -10.47 6.75 5.16
CA PHE A 69 -9.66 5.55 5.30
C PHE A 69 -8.37 5.63 4.48
N PHE A 70 -7.37 4.90 4.95
CA PHE A 70 -6.14 4.70 4.19
C PHE A 70 -6.29 3.54 3.23
N MET A 71 -5.73 3.69 2.04
CA MET A 71 -5.55 2.62 1.07
C MET A 71 -4.10 2.56 0.65
N THR A 72 -3.57 1.35 0.51
CA THR A 72 -2.23 1.13 -0.04
C THR A 72 -2.19 -0.12 -0.90
N TYR A 73 -1.23 -0.15 -1.83
CA TYR A 73 -0.86 -1.39 -2.53
C TYR A 73 0.04 -2.24 -1.64
N GLY A 74 -0.04 -3.57 -1.79
CA GLY A 74 0.67 -4.52 -0.95
C GLY A 74 2.16 -4.69 -1.27
N ASP A 75 2.65 -4.09 -2.33
CA ASP A 75 4.01 -4.20 -2.87
C ASP A 75 4.85 -2.93 -2.74
N GLY A 76 4.31 -1.87 -2.17
CA GLY A 76 5.01 -0.61 -1.89
C GLY A 76 5.44 -0.49 -0.43
N VAL A 77 6.69 -0.09 -0.21
CA VAL A 77 7.25 0.20 1.11
C VAL A 77 7.68 1.65 1.18
N CYS A 78 7.23 2.37 2.22
CA CYS A 78 7.39 3.81 2.33
C CYS A 78 7.57 4.22 3.81
N ASP A 79 8.31 5.30 4.06
CA ASP A 79 8.42 5.93 5.38
C ASP A 79 7.54 7.18 5.52
N VAL A 80 6.47 7.27 4.71
CA VAL A 80 5.53 8.39 4.79
C VAL A 80 4.91 8.49 6.17
N ASP A 81 4.91 9.70 6.73
CA ASP A 81 4.21 10.00 7.97
C ASP A 81 2.70 10.03 7.71
N ILE A 82 2.04 8.92 8.05
CA ILE A 82 0.61 8.74 7.80
C ILE A 82 -0.27 9.71 8.59
N ASN A 83 0.20 10.22 9.74
CA ASN A 83 -0.54 11.23 10.50
C ASN A 83 -0.52 12.58 9.75
N LYS A 84 0.64 12.97 9.21
CA LYS A 84 0.74 14.18 8.37
C LYS A 84 -0.02 14.05 7.05
N LEU A 85 -0.02 12.86 6.47
CA LEU A 85 -0.81 12.58 5.28
C LEU A 85 -2.31 12.72 5.55
N LEU A 86 -2.79 12.19 6.70
CA LEU A 86 -4.18 12.36 7.13
C LEU A 86 -4.51 13.82 7.43
N GLU A 87 -3.65 14.52 8.17
CA GLU A 87 -3.82 15.94 8.49
C GLU A 87 -3.95 16.76 7.20
N PHE A 88 -3.07 16.55 6.22
CA PHE A 88 -3.13 17.19 4.92
C PHE A 88 -4.47 16.91 4.21
N HIS A 89 -4.92 15.63 4.23
CA HIS A 89 -6.20 15.24 3.64
C HIS A 89 -7.38 15.96 4.29
N LEU A 90 -7.44 16.01 5.61
CA LEU A 90 -8.52 16.67 6.34
C LEU A 90 -8.54 18.19 6.12
N LEU A 91 -7.36 18.81 5.99
CA LEU A 91 -7.26 20.26 5.77
C LEU A 91 -7.84 20.72 4.44
N HIS A 92 -7.65 19.97 3.35
CA HIS A 92 -8.17 20.37 2.04
C HIS A 92 -9.62 19.93 1.79
N GLY A 93 -10.15 18.95 2.54
CA GLY A 93 -11.54 18.50 2.49
C GLY A 93 -11.99 17.92 1.14
N LYS A 94 -11.04 17.37 0.32
CA LYS A 94 -11.35 16.72 -0.95
C LYS A 94 -11.52 15.23 -0.78
N ILE A 95 -12.07 14.55 -1.80
CA ILE A 95 -12.39 13.11 -1.74
C ILE A 95 -11.16 12.22 -1.66
N ALA A 96 -10.08 12.57 -2.35
CA ALA A 96 -8.89 11.72 -2.40
C ALA A 96 -7.59 12.51 -2.27
N THR A 97 -6.62 11.90 -1.58
CA THR A 97 -5.22 12.32 -1.54
C THR A 97 -4.34 11.15 -1.98
N LEU A 98 -3.51 11.38 -3.00
CA LEU A 98 -2.45 10.46 -3.40
C LEU A 98 -1.12 10.91 -2.82
N THR A 99 -0.30 9.97 -2.36
CA THR A 99 1.11 10.26 -2.07
C THR A 99 1.91 10.20 -3.36
N ALA A 100 2.60 11.28 -3.69
CA ALA A 100 3.46 11.37 -4.85
C ALA A 100 4.93 11.34 -4.45
N VAL A 101 5.73 10.54 -5.14
CA VAL A 101 7.17 10.44 -4.98
C VAL A 101 7.88 10.75 -6.30
N LYS A 102 9.06 11.34 -6.22
CA LYS A 102 9.95 11.44 -7.37
C LYS A 102 10.82 10.20 -7.41
N GLN A 103 10.59 9.34 -8.38
CA GLN A 103 11.45 8.19 -8.62
C GLN A 103 12.55 8.57 -9.61
N ALA A 104 13.80 8.28 -9.27
CA ALA A 104 14.90 8.40 -10.23
C ALA A 104 14.63 7.45 -11.40
N GLN A 105 14.71 7.97 -12.63
CA GLN A 105 14.61 7.11 -13.81
C GLN A 105 15.81 6.16 -13.86
N ASP A 106 15.56 4.89 -14.14
CA ASP A 106 16.62 3.87 -14.23
C ASP A 106 17.39 3.91 -15.54
N LYS A 107 17.03 4.82 -16.46
CA LYS A 107 17.60 4.92 -17.81
C LYS A 107 18.09 6.33 -18.08
N GLY A 108 19.20 6.43 -18.84
CA GLY A 108 19.70 7.70 -19.32
C GLY A 108 18.71 8.42 -20.25
N ILE A 109 18.76 9.74 -20.28
CA ILE A 109 17.92 10.60 -21.10
C ILE A 109 18.61 10.87 -22.42
N LEU A 110 17.89 10.62 -23.54
CA LEU A 110 18.31 10.93 -24.89
C LEU A 110 17.62 12.20 -25.37
N ASN A 111 18.38 13.14 -25.91
CA ASN A 111 17.85 14.22 -26.72
C ASN A 111 18.01 13.81 -28.20
N ILE A 112 16.88 13.58 -28.89
CA ILE A 112 16.86 13.10 -30.27
C ILE A 112 16.41 14.23 -31.19
N GLY A 113 17.20 14.51 -32.21
CA GLY A 113 16.84 15.47 -33.25
C GLY A 113 15.79 14.94 -34.22
N GLY A 114 15.19 15.83 -35.04
CA GLY A 114 14.19 15.44 -36.04
C GLY A 114 14.72 14.51 -37.16
N ASP A 115 16.04 14.38 -37.25
CA ASP A 115 16.77 13.46 -38.12
C ASP A 115 17.11 12.11 -37.47
N ASN A 116 16.51 11.82 -36.33
CA ASN A 116 16.80 10.67 -35.45
C ASN A 116 18.24 10.62 -34.89
N ALA A 117 19.05 11.66 -35.12
CA ALA A 117 20.36 11.74 -34.49
C ALA A 117 20.25 12.02 -33.00
N VAL A 118 21.05 11.30 -32.20
CA VAL A 118 21.19 11.58 -30.77
C VAL A 118 22.02 12.83 -30.61
N LYS A 119 21.40 13.94 -30.26
CA LYS A 119 22.07 15.27 -30.07
C LYS A 119 22.77 15.38 -28.72
N ALA A 120 22.22 14.69 -27.68
CA ALA A 120 22.82 14.61 -26.37
C ALA A 120 22.38 13.32 -25.66
N PHE A 121 23.30 12.79 -24.87
CA PHE A 121 23.03 11.73 -23.89
C PHE A 121 23.40 12.25 -22.52
N ARG A 122 22.52 12.06 -21.54
CA ARG A 122 22.79 12.38 -20.16
C ARG A 122 22.46 11.19 -19.28
N GLU A 123 23.38 10.80 -18.43
CA GLU A 123 23.12 9.81 -17.40
C GLU A 123 22.01 10.33 -16.46
N LYS A 124 21.26 9.41 -15.89
CA LYS A 124 20.13 9.68 -15.00
C LYS A 124 20.52 10.54 -13.80
N ASN A 125 19.62 11.43 -13.41
CA ASN A 125 19.71 12.18 -12.16
C ASN A 125 18.45 11.89 -11.33
N ALA A 126 18.58 11.87 -9.99
CA ALA A 126 17.46 11.64 -9.06
C ALA A 126 16.28 12.63 -9.24
N ASN A 127 16.53 13.79 -9.85
CA ASN A 127 15.51 14.83 -10.09
C ASN A 127 14.84 14.74 -11.47
N ASP A 128 15.21 13.79 -12.33
CA ASP A 128 14.72 13.69 -13.69
C ASP A 128 13.34 13.01 -13.82
N GLY A 129 12.84 12.39 -12.74
CA GLY A 129 11.55 11.71 -12.74
C GLY A 129 10.38 12.66 -12.54
N ALA A 130 9.32 12.49 -13.33
CA ALA A 130 8.04 13.05 -12.99
C ALA A 130 7.52 12.43 -11.67
N PRO A 131 6.74 13.17 -10.87
CA PRO A 131 6.07 12.57 -9.71
C PRO A 131 5.19 11.40 -10.14
N ILE A 132 5.28 10.29 -9.42
CA ILE A 132 4.46 9.11 -9.64
C ILE A 132 3.62 8.82 -8.40
N ASN A 133 2.52 8.09 -8.57
CA ASN A 133 1.70 7.58 -7.47
C ASN A 133 2.49 6.53 -6.68
N ALA A 134 2.72 6.80 -5.40
CA ALA A 134 3.45 5.91 -4.49
C ALA A 134 2.58 4.76 -3.93
N GLY A 135 1.29 4.74 -4.25
CA GLY A 135 0.37 3.72 -3.77
C GLY A 135 -0.13 3.91 -2.33
N TYR A 136 0.18 5.03 -1.69
CA TYR A 136 -0.35 5.39 -0.36
C TYR A 136 -1.37 6.52 -0.51
N MET A 137 -2.59 6.30 -0.04
CA MET A 137 -3.71 7.20 -0.29
C MET A 137 -4.56 7.39 0.96
N VAL A 138 -5.24 8.54 1.04
CA VAL A 138 -6.36 8.75 1.96
C VAL A 138 -7.59 9.05 1.14
N LEU A 139 -8.68 8.36 1.42
CA LEU A 139 -9.91 8.42 0.67
C LEU A 139 -11.08 8.73 1.60
N GLN A 140 -11.99 9.61 1.17
CA GLN A 140 -13.30 9.77 1.80
C GLN A 140 -14.24 8.65 1.34
N PRO A 141 -15.25 8.29 2.14
CA PRO A 141 -16.27 7.30 1.75
C PRO A 141 -17.00 7.61 0.44
N GLU A 142 -17.08 8.88 0.05
CA GLU A 142 -17.67 9.32 -1.22
C GLU A 142 -16.96 8.71 -2.44
N ILE A 143 -15.73 8.18 -2.28
CA ILE A 143 -15.01 7.48 -3.35
C ILE A 143 -15.82 6.32 -3.93
N PHE A 144 -16.66 5.66 -3.12
CA PHE A 144 -17.49 4.55 -3.57
C PHE A 144 -18.52 4.94 -4.64
N ASN A 145 -18.86 6.23 -4.76
CA ASN A 145 -19.72 6.76 -5.82
C ASN A 145 -19.04 6.81 -7.20
N TYR A 146 -17.71 6.72 -7.23
CA TYR A 146 -16.89 6.74 -8.44
C TYR A 146 -16.56 5.32 -8.95
N LEU A 147 -16.87 4.30 -8.15
CA LEU A 147 -16.56 2.90 -8.46
C LEU A 147 -17.81 2.23 -9.05
N THR A 148 -17.68 1.61 -10.22
CA THR A 148 -18.80 1.01 -10.94
C THR A 148 -19.00 -0.47 -10.58
N ASP A 149 -18.18 -1.34 -11.14
CA ASP A 149 -18.32 -2.79 -11.06
C ASP A 149 -16.94 -3.48 -11.00
N ASP A 150 -16.91 -4.79 -11.17
CA ASP A 150 -15.70 -5.59 -11.10
C ASP A 150 -14.65 -5.27 -12.16
N THR A 151 -15.04 -4.66 -13.27
CA THR A 151 -14.13 -4.25 -14.36
C THR A 151 -13.53 -2.86 -14.14
N CYS A 152 -13.96 -2.17 -13.08
CA CYS A 152 -13.48 -0.84 -12.74
C CYS A 152 -12.00 -0.85 -12.36
N VAL A 153 -11.18 -0.13 -13.12
CA VAL A 153 -9.77 0.13 -12.80
C VAL A 153 -9.70 1.47 -12.07
N PHE A 154 -9.32 1.45 -10.80
CA PHE A 154 -9.31 2.62 -9.93
C PHE A 154 -8.45 3.77 -10.48
N GLU A 155 -7.30 3.43 -11.05
CA GLU A 155 -6.29 4.35 -11.57
C GLU A 155 -6.70 5.02 -12.90
N GLN A 156 -7.83 4.63 -13.48
CA GLN A 156 -8.35 5.15 -14.75
C GLN A 156 -9.55 6.08 -14.52
N ALA A 157 -10.73 5.66 -14.90
CA ALA A 157 -11.93 6.49 -14.88
C ALA A 157 -12.22 7.13 -13.52
N PRO A 158 -12.13 6.45 -12.37
CA PRO A 158 -12.36 7.05 -11.06
C PRO A 158 -11.41 8.21 -10.77
N LEU A 159 -10.09 8.01 -10.92
CA LEU A 159 -9.12 9.07 -10.65
C LEU A 159 -9.23 10.21 -11.65
N LEU A 160 -9.47 9.93 -12.94
CA LEU A 160 -9.67 10.98 -13.96
C LEU A 160 -10.88 11.85 -13.61
N LYS A 161 -11.98 11.24 -13.22
CA LYS A 161 -13.19 11.98 -12.82
C LYS A 161 -12.95 12.85 -11.57
N LEU A 162 -12.20 12.33 -10.59
CA LEU A 162 -11.80 13.13 -9.42
C LEU A 162 -10.91 14.31 -9.81
N VAL A 163 -10.04 14.19 -10.80
CA VAL A 163 -9.23 15.29 -11.35
C VAL A 163 -10.14 16.33 -12.01
N GLU A 164 -11.06 15.91 -12.87
CA GLU A 164 -12.01 16.80 -13.57
C GLU A 164 -12.88 17.59 -12.58
N GLU A 165 -13.29 16.97 -11.48
CA GLU A 165 -14.10 17.59 -10.45
C GLU A 165 -13.29 18.36 -9.39
N GLY A 166 -11.95 18.38 -9.49
CA GLY A 166 -11.05 19.03 -8.54
C GLY A 166 -11.09 18.39 -7.14
N GLN A 167 -11.34 17.08 -7.09
CA GLN A 167 -11.48 16.30 -5.85
C GLN A 167 -10.26 15.41 -5.54
N LEU A 168 -9.18 15.51 -6.33
CA LEU A 168 -7.92 14.79 -6.14
C LEU A 168 -6.81 15.76 -5.74
N MET A 169 -6.11 15.45 -4.64
CA MET A 169 -4.94 16.19 -4.17
C MET A 169 -3.71 15.30 -4.14
N SER A 170 -2.53 15.90 -4.18
CA SER A 170 -1.25 15.21 -4.11
C SER A 170 -0.47 15.65 -2.88
N TYR A 171 -0.09 14.68 -2.04
CA TYR A 171 0.86 14.86 -0.94
C TYR A 171 2.26 14.48 -1.42
N ILE A 172 3.17 15.45 -1.46
CA ILE A 172 4.54 15.22 -1.93
C ILE A 172 5.36 14.60 -0.81
N HIS A 173 5.85 13.39 -1.05
CA HIS A 173 6.74 12.68 -0.15
C HIS A 173 8.17 12.67 -0.71
N THR A 174 9.13 13.03 0.13
CA THR A 174 10.55 13.14 -0.25
C THR A 174 11.45 12.14 0.47
N GLY A 175 10.88 11.30 1.33
CA GLY A 175 11.58 10.26 2.08
C GLY A 175 11.76 8.97 1.28
N PHE A 176 11.88 7.87 2.00
CA PHE A 176 12.07 6.55 1.39
C PHE A 176 10.79 6.03 0.77
N TRP A 177 10.90 5.53 -0.45
CA TRP A 177 9.87 4.74 -1.13
C TRP A 177 10.52 3.71 -2.05
N GLN A 178 9.99 2.49 -2.05
CA GLN A 178 10.41 1.43 -2.95
C GLN A 178 9.25 0.46 -3.21
N CYS A 179 8.97 0.17 -4.48
CA CYS A 179 8.08 -0.92 -4.87
C CYS A 179 8.82 -2.25 -4.99
N MET A 180 8.05 -3.32 -5.12
CA MET A 180 8.55 -4.70 -5.24
C MET A 180 7.87 -5.42 -6.42
N ASP A 181 7.85 -4.80 -7.60
CA ASP A 181 7.16 -5.31 -8.79
C ASP A 181 7.91 -6.47 -9.44
N ASN A 182 9.21 -6.59 -9.17
CA ASN A 182 10.07 -7.60 -9.76
C ASN A 182 11.15 -8.09 -8.79
N MET A 183 11.84 -9.19 -9.16
CA MET A 183 12.86 -9.82 -8.31
C MET A 183 14.04 -8.90 -7.98
N ARG A 184 14.41 -7.97 -8.87
CA ARG A 184 15.50 -7.03 -8.60
C ARG A 184 15.12 -6.06 -7.48
N GLU A 185 13.91 -5.58 -7.48
CA GLU A 185 13.38 -4.68 -6.45
C GLU A 185 13.19 -5.41 -5.12
N LYS A 186 12.68 -6.64 -5.14
CA LYS A 186 12.63 -7.51 -3.98
C LYS A 186 14.02 -7.69 -3.35
N ASN A 187 15.03 -8.07 -4.14
CA ASN A 187 16.39 -8.25 -3.66
C ASN A 187 17.00 -6.95 -3.10
N LYS A 188 16.65 -5.80 -3.69
CA LYS A 188 17.05 -4.48 -3.18
C LYS A 188 16.45 -4.22 -1.79
N LEU A 189 15.16 -4.49 -1.59
CA LEU A 189 14.51 -4.35 -0.29
C LEU A 189 15.09 -5.30 0.76
N GLU A 190 15.34 -6.57 0.40
CA GLU A 190 15.97 -7.55 1.30
C GLU A 190 17.37 -7.09 1.73
N LYS A 191 18.16 -6.55 0.79
CA LYS A 191 19.48 -6.00 1.09
C LYS A 191 19.40 -4.81 2.05
N LEU A 192 18.47 -3.87 1.82
CA LEU A 192 18.24 -2.73 2.70
C LEU A 192 17.84 -3.16 4.12
N LEU A 193 17.00 -4.18 4.22
CA LEU A 193 16.60 -4.76 5.50
C LEU A 193 17.81 -5.40 6.23
N PHE A 194 18.64 -6.15 5.51
CA PHE A 194 19.82 -6.81 6.05
C PHE A 194 20.89 -5.80 6.50
N GLU A 195 21.04 -4.68 5.81
CA GLU A 195 21.97 -3.59 6.16
C GLU A 195 21.48 -2.75 7.35
N GLY A 196 20.35 -3.12 7.96
CA GLY A 196 19.83 -2.46 9.14
C GLY A 196 19.18 -1.10 8.86
N LEU A 197 18.91 -0.78 7.60
CA LEU A 197 17.96 0.27 7.22
C LEU A 197 16.57 -0.20 7.65
N SER A 198 16.37 -0.15 8.96
CA SER A 198 15.15 -0.58 9.61
C SER A 198 14.01 0.30 9.12
N LEU A 199 13.11 -0.27 8.36
CA LEU A 199 11.79 0.28 8.09
C LEU A 199 10.92 0.28 9.37
N ARG A 200 11.55 0.51 10.53
CA ARG A 200 10.90 0.49 11.86
C ARG A 200 9.72 1.45 11.98
N HIS A 201 9.60 2.41 11.07
CA HIS A 201 8.43 3.29 11.02
C HIS A 201 7.16 2.59 10.52
N ILE A 202 7.29 1.39 9.92
CA ILE A 202 6.13 0.56 9.54
C ILE A 202 5.68 -0.33 10.71
N SER A 203 6.55 -0.59 11.69
CA SER A 203 6.28 -1.53 12.80
C SER A 203 5.72 -0.89 14.07
N GLU A 204 5.65 0.43 14.15
CA GLU A 204 4.85 1.06 15.19
C GLU A 204 3.45 1.30 14.65
N PRO A 205 2.45 0.54 15.12
CA PRO A 205 1.08 0.84 14.79
C PRO A 205 0.72 2.17 15.45
N THR A 206 0.95 3.26 14.72
CA THR A 206 0.20 4.46 15.03
C THR A 206 -1.26 4.03 15.03
N ARG A 207 -2.01 4.42 16.05
CA ARG A 207 -3.43 4.10 16.27
C ARG A 207 -4.30 4.57 15.10
N LEU A 208 -4.06 4.03 13.92
CA LEU A 208 -4.84 4.35 12.73
C LEU A 208 -6.03 3.42 12.66
N ARG A 209 -7.18 4.03 12.54
CA ARG A 209 -8.46 3.38 12.75
C ARG A 209 -8.78 2.33 11.68
N ARG A 210 -8.28 2.44 10.44
CA ARG A 210 -8.49 1.45 9.36
C ARG A 210 -7.48 1.59 8.22
N ILE A 211 -6.84 0.51 7.82
CA ILE A 211 -6.03 0.40 6.60
C ILE A 211 -6.67 -0.67 5.70
N SER A 212 -6.92 -0.34 4.45
CA SER A 212 -7.39 -1.26 3.42
C SER A 212 -6.30 -1.48 2.38
N TYR A 213 -6.05 -2.74 1.99
CA TYR A 213 -5.15 -3.13 0.93
C TYR A 213 -5.99 -3.51 -0.30
N ALA A 214 -5.67 -2.94 -1.45
CA ALA A 214 -6.29 -3.25 -2.74
C ALA A 214 -5.56 -4.37 -3.49
#